data_eead5d9cf47bf32bce5bf2d5247e784a
#
_entry.id   eead5d9cf47bf32bce5bf2d5247e784a
#
_cell.length_a   1.000
_cell.length_b   1.000
_cell.length_c   1.000
_cell.angle_alpha   90.00
_cell.angle_beta   90.00
_cell.angle_gamma   90.00
#
_symmetry.space_group_name_H-M   'P 1'
#
loop_
_entity.id
_entity.type
_entity.pdbx_description
1 polymer ?
#
loop_
_entity_poly.entity_id
_entity_poly.type
_entity_poly.pdbx_seq_one_letter_code
_entity_poly.pdbx_strand_id
1 'polypeptide(L)'
;MSTFAPQLAVKATYMRGGTSKGTFFNLEDLPTSCQVAGSSRDNFLLRVVGSPDPYGKQIDGLGNGSSSTSKVVILSKSEVPNHDVNYLFGQVAIDKAMIDWSGNCGNLTAAVGSFAIANGLVDAANIPDNGICKVRIWQQNIGKTIVAHVPITNRQVQETGDFELDGVTFAEIGRAHVWTPVTQWYL
;
A
#
# COMPACT_ATOMS: atom_id res chain seq x y z
N MET A 1 -13.53 16.01 -34.60
CA MET A 1 -13.54 15.21 -33.35
C MET A 1 -12.20 15.41 -32.68
N SER A 2 -12.13 15.53 -31.34
CA SER A 2 -10.85 15.65 -30.62
C SER A 2 -10.06 14.37 -30.79
N THR A 3 -8.75 14.49 -31.04
CA THR A 3 -7.79 13.36 -31.10
C THR A 3 -7.26 12.99 -29.71
N PHE A 4 -7.63 13.76 -28.68
CA PHE A 4 -7.16 13.55 -27.32
C PHE A 4 -8.17 12.72 -26.50
N ALA A 5 -7.66 11.80 -25.69
CA ALA A 5 -8.48 11.01 -24.79
C ALA A 5 -9.04 11.89 -23.63
N PRO A 6 -10.24 11.60 -23.12
CA PRO A 6 -10.77 12.27 -21.95
C PRO A 6 -9.94 11.91 -20.71
N GLN A 7 -10.04 12.78 -19.69
CA GLN A 7 -9.41 12.52 -18.39
C GLN A 7 -10.04 11.29 -17.73
N LEU A 8 -9.22 10.45 -17.12
CA LEU A 8 -9.62 9.26 -16.38
C LEU A 8 -9.43 9.48 -14.88
N ALA A 9 -10.50 9.32 -14.10
CA ALA A 9 -10.44 9.29 -12.64
C ALA A 9 -10.22 7.84 -12.16
N VAL A 10 -9.22 7.64 -11.30
CA VAL A 10 -8.91 6.34 -10.69
C VAL A 10 -8.90 6.51 -9.17
N LYS A 11 -9.62 5.62 -8.47
CA LYS A 11 -9.66 5.63 -7.00
C LYS A 11 -8.30 5.19 -6.45
N ALA A 12 -7.76 5.98 -5.54
CA ALA A 12 -6.52 5.71 -4.84
C ALA A 12 -6.55 6.26 -3.42
N THR A 13 -5.72 5.73 -2.55
CA THR A 13 -5.54 6.24 -1.19
C THR A 13 -4.06 6.54 -0.96
N TYR A 14 -3.74 7.77 -0.58
CA TYR A 14 -2.38 8.11 -0.16
C TYR A 14 -2.24 7.83 1.32
N MET A 15 -1.36 6.89 1.68
CA MET A 15 -1.23 6.41 3.06
C MET A 15 0.20 6.49 3.56
N ARG A 16 0.31 6.67 4.88
CA ARG A 16 1.55 6.49 5.63
C ARG A 16 1.59 5.10 6.26
N GLY A 17 2.75 4.43 6.18
CA GLY A 17 3.09 3.26 6.97
C GLY A 17 4.50 3.44 7.51
N GLY A 18 4.67 3.41 8.85
CA GLY A 18 5.94 3.76 9.47
C GLY A 18 6.46 5.12 9.01
N THR A 19 7.69 5.18 8.53
CA THR A 19 8.32 6.41 7.99
C THR A 19 8.15 6.58 6.48
N SER A 20 7.41 5.70 5.81
CA SER A 20 7.16 5.77 4.37
C SER A 20 5.74 6.23 4.06
N LYS A 21 5.56 6.83 2.88
CA LYS A 21 4.26 7.14 2.29
C LYS A 21 4.18 6.53 0.90
N GLY A 22 2.98 6.21 0.45
CA GLY A 22 2.77 5.68 -0.88
C GLY A 22 1.32 5.76 -1.33
N THR A 23 1.12 5.59 -2.62
CA THR A 23 -0.20 5.54 -3.22
C THR A 23 -0.69 4.10 -3.29
N PHE A 24 -1.80 3.82 -2.64
CA PHE A 24 -2.40 2.50 -2.54
C PHE A 24 -3.58 2.39 -3.50
N PHE A 25 -3.65 1.27 -4.20
CA PHE A 25 -4.72 0.92 -5.11
C PHE A 25 -5.32 -0.44 -4.78
N ASN A 26 -6.63 -0.57 -4.94
CA ASN A 26 -7.21 -1.88 -5.19
C ASN A 26 -6.98 -2.22 -6.66
N LEU A 27 -6.55 -3.43 -6.95
CA LEU A 27 -6.27 -3.90 -8.32
C LEU A 27 -7.46 -3.69 -9.26
N GLU A 28 -8.68 -3.92 -8.75
CA GLU A 28 -9.92 -3.78 -9.52
C GLU A 28 -10.25 -2.33 -9.88
N ASP A 29 -9.75 -1.34 -9.11
CA ASP A 29 -9.95 0.08 -9.37
C ASP A 29 -8.99 0.62 -10.46
N LEU A 30 -7.94 -0.15 -10.82
CA LEU A 30 -7.05 0.22 -11.90
C LEU A 30 -7.71 0.06 -13.27
N PRO A 31 -7.33 0.88 -14.27
CA PRO A 31 -7.74 0.65 -15.65
C PRO A 31 -7.45 -0.80 -16.06
N THR A 32 -8.35 -1.42 -16.82
CA THR A 32 -8.25 -2.85 -17.18
C THR A 32 -6.88 -3.22 -17.78
N SER A 33 -6.31 -2.34 -18.62
CA SER A 33 -4.97 -2.54 -19.20
C SER A 33 -3.84 -2.47 -18.16
N CYS A 34 -4.10 -1.96 -16.96
CA CYS A 34 -3.13 -1.81 -15.88
C CYS A 34 -3.29 -2.90 -14.79
N GLN A 35 -4.34 -3.73 -14.86
CA GLN A 35 -4.56 -4.81 -13.89
C GLN A 35 -3.57 -5.97 -14.08
N VAL A 36 -3.00 -6.10 -15.27
CA VAL A 36 -1.98 -7.12 -15.59
C VAL A 36 -0.59 -6.48 -15.55
N ALA A 37 0.41 -7.23 -15.09
CA ALA A 37 1.81 -6.78 -15.11
C ALA A 37 2.28 -6.45 -16.52
N GLY A 38 3.04 -5.37 -16.65
CA GLY A 38 3.59 -4.92 -17.94
C GLY A 38 3.67 -3.41 -18.05
N SER A 39 4.08 -2.95 -19.23
CA SER A 39 4.36 -1.53 -19.50
C SER A 39 3.17 -0.59 -19.29
N SER A 40 1.93 -1.06 -19.55
CA SER A 40 0.73 -0.25 -19.30
C SER A 40 0.56 0.09 -17.83
N ARG A 41 0.73 -0.89 -16.94
CA ARG A 41 0.71 -0.70 -15.49
C ARG A 41 1.85 0.23 -15.06
N ASP A 42 3.06 -0.05 -15.49
CA ASP A 42 4.24 0.72 -15.07
C ASP A 42 4.13 2.17 -15.53
N ASN A 43 3.76 2.44 -16.76
CA ASN A 43 3.57 3.80 -17.28
C ASN A 43 2.48 4.57 -16.52
N PHE A 44 1.36 3.89 -16.21
CA PHE A 44 0.30 4.49 -15.39
C PHE A 44 0.81 4.89 -14.00
N LEU A 45 1.50 3.99 -13.31
CA LEU A 45 2.01 4.24 -11.96
C LEU A 45 3.14 5.27 -11.95
N LEU A 46 4.03 5.26 -12.94
CA LEU A 46 5.03 6.31 -13.15
C LEU A 46 4.37 7.68 -13.29
N ARG A 47 3.30 7.78 -14.07
CA ARG A 47 2.54 9.02 -14.23
C ARG A 47 1.90 9.48 -12.93
N VAL A 48 1.31 8.55 -12.15
CA VAL A 48 0.71 8.85 -10.83
C VAL A 48 1.75 9.42 -9.86
N VAL A 49 2.95 8.84 -9.85
CA VAL A 49 4.01 9.26 -8.93
C VAL A 49 4.75 10.51 -9.42
N GLY A 50 4.71 10.80 -10.71
CA GLY A 50 5.41 11.93 -11.32
C GLY A 50 6.85 11.58 -11.71
N SER A 51 7.09 10.36 -12.18
CA SER A 51 8.40 9.88 -12.63
C SER A 51 8.38 9.56 -14.14
N PRO A 52 9.51 9.69 -14.83
CA PRO A 52 10.78 10.24 -14.34
C PRO A 52 10.75 11.76 -14.20
N ASP A 53 11.36 12.28 -13.14
CA ASP A 53 11.56 13.72 -12.96
C ASP A 53 13.04 14.05 -12.84
N PRO A 54 13.65 14.71 -13.84
CA PRO A 54 15.07 15.05 -13.82
C PRO A 54 15.42 16.08 -12.74
N TYR A 55 14.43 16.80 -12.21
CA TYR A 55 14.62 17.76 -11.11
C TYR A 55 14.47 17.14 -9.73
N GLY A 56 14.09 15.86 -9.66
CA GLY A 56 13.98 15.09 -8.43
C GLY A 56 12.88 15.56 -7.47
N LYS A 57 11.85 16.24 -7.94
CA LYS A 57 10.76 16.81 -7.12
C LYS A 57 9.44 16.06 -7.23
N GLN A 58 9.20 15.41 -8.37
CA GLN A 58 7.95 14.69 -8.67
C GLN A 58 6.69 15.56 -8.48
N ILE A 59 6.80 16.87 -8.83
CA ILE A 59 5.72 17.86 -8.64
C ILE A 59 4.48 17.49 -9.47
N ASP A 60 4.66 16.85 -10.61
CA ASP A 60 3.59 16.43 -11.50
C ASP A 60 2.81 15.20 -10.99
N GLY A 61 3.19 14.66 -9.83
CA GLY A 61 2.57 13.46 -9.25
C GLY A 61 2.62 13.44 -7.71
N LEU A 62 2.41 12.25 -7.14
CA LEU A 62 2.27 12.03 -5.71
C LEU A 62 3.57 11.56 -5.00
N GLY A 63 4.70 11.48 -5.72
CA GLY A 63 5.94 10.88 -5.22
C GLY A 63 6.72 11.73 -4.23
N ASN A 64 6.61 13.05 -4.30
CA ASN A 64 7.23 14.00 -3.38
C ASN A 64 8.77 13.90 -3.27
N GLY A 65 9.45 13.44 -4.32
CA GLY A 65 10.91 13.58 -4.52
C GLY A 65 11.80 12.83 -3.51
N SER A 66 11.30 11.81 -2.83
CA SER A 66 12.13 10.99 -1.94
C SER A 66 11.87 9.51 -2.09
N SER A 67 12.87 8.67 -1.79
CA SER A 67 12.71 7.21 -1.80
C SER A 67 11.68 6.72 -0.77
N SER A 68 11.45 7.48 0.29
CA SER A 68 10.45 7.17 1.32
C SER A 68 9.02 7.44 0.87
N THR A 69 8.82 8.23 -0.17
CA THR A 69 7.49 8.66 -0.65
C THR A 69 7.20 8.26 -2.10
N SER A 70 8.22 7.95 -2.88
CA SER A 70 8.11 7.50 -4.27
C SER A 70 7.77 6.01 -4.35
N LYS A 71 6.56 5.65 -3.89
CA LYS A 71 6.13 4.27 -3.68
C LYS A 71 4.68 4.06 -4.11
N VAL A 72 4.42 2.87 -4.64
CA VAL A 72 3.07 2.41 -4.99
C VAL A 72 2.79 1.05 -4.36
N VAL A 73 1.53 0.83 -4.04
CA VAL A 73 1.03 -0.43 -3.49
C VAL A 73 -0.23 -0.83 -4.24
N ILE A 74 -0.28 -2.08 -4.67
CA ILE A 74 -1.48 -2.66 -5.27
C ILE A 74 -1.93 -3.83 -4.41
N LEU A 75 -3.21 -3.81 -4.01
CA LEU A 75 -3.82 -4.89 -3.26
C LEU A 75 -4.96 -5.53 -4.04
N SER A 76 -5.19 -6.81 -3.79
CA SER A 76 -6.35 -7.56 -4.26
C SER A 76 -6.74 -8.61 -3.25
N LYS A 77 -7.95 -9.17 -3.35
CA LYS A 77 -8.28 -10.40 -2.61
C LYS A 77 -7.30 -11.49 -2.98
N SER A 78 -6.91 -12.32 -2.01
CA SER A 78 -5.97 -13.40 -2.25
C SER A 78 -6.70 -14.68 -2.66
N GLU A 79 -6.16 -15.34 -3.70
CA GLU A 79 -6.54 -16.71 -4.05
C GLU A 79 -5.58 -17.74 -3.44
N VAL A 80 -4.52 -17.26 -2.77
CA VAL A 80 -3.57 -18.13 -2.05
C VAL A 80 -4.24 -18.65 -0.78
N PRO A 81 -4.28 -19.97 -0.55
CA PRO A 81 -4.93 -20.54 0.62
C PRO A 81 -4.47 -19.91 1.94
N ASN A 82 -5.42 -19.66 2.84
CA ASN A 82 -5.17 -19.05 4.16
C ASN A 82 -4.61 -17.62 4.12
N HIS A 83 -4.86 -16.87 3.05
CA HIS A 83 -4.54 -15.44 2.96
C HIS A 83 -5.80 -14.64 2.61
N ASP A 84 -5.90 -13.44 3.17
CA ASP A 84 -7.02 -12.53 2.91
C ASP A 84 -6.72 -11.68 1.68
N VAL A 85 -5.48 -11.15 1.59
CA VAL A 85 -5.09 -10.19 0.56
C VAL A 85 -3.72 -10.49 -0.04
N ASN A 86 -3.58 -10.17 -1.31
CA ASN A 86 -2.29 -10.04 -1.99
C ASN A 86 -1.78 -8.61 -1.82
N TYR A 87 -0.49 -8.48 -1.58
CA TYR A 87 0.22 -7.21 -1.49
C TYR A 87 1.37 -7.19 -2.48
N LEU A 88 1.28 -6.29 -3.45
CA LEU A 88 2.33 -6.01 -4.43
C LEU A 88 2.89 -4.61 -4.15
N PHE A 89 4.19 -4.52 -3.93
CA PHE A 89 4.91 -3.28 -3.65
C PHE A 89 5.78 -2.87 -4.83
N GLY A 90 5.74 -1.59 -5.21
CA GLY A 90 6.61 -1.00 -6.22
C GLY A 90 7.40 0.19 -5.67
N GLN A 91 8.74 0.12 -5.74
CA GLN A 91 9.60 1.26 -5.51
C GLN A 91 9.81 1.99 -6.82
N VAL A 92 9.30 3.21 -6.91
CA VAL A 92 9.39 4.02 -8.12
C VAL A 92 10.69 4.83 -8.11
N ALA A 93 11.50 4.72 -9.15
CA ALA A 93 12.68 5.55 -9.31
C ALA A 93 12.23 7.00 -9.59
N ILE A 94 12.98 7.98 -9.05
CA ILE A 94 12.60 9.40 -9.17
C ILE A 94 12.98 9.94 -10.54
N ASP A 95 14.20 9.66 -10.97
CA ASP A 95 14.85 10.20 -12.17
C ASP A 95 14.80 9.28 -13.39
N LYS A 96 14.25 8.07 -13.23
CA LYS A 96 14.20 7.05 -14.29
C LYS A 96 12.78 6.50 -14.45
N ALA A 97 12.43 6.14 -15.68
CA ALA A 97 11.16 5.46 -15.98
C ALA A 97 11.23 3.97 -15.58
N MET A 98 11.34 3.71 -14.27
CA MET A 98 11.52 2.37 -13.73
C MET A 98 10.78 2.22 -12.40
N ILE A 99 10.13 1.07 -12.23
CA ILE A 99 9.58 0.61 -10.95
C ILE A 99 10.30 -0.69 -10.57
N ASP A 100 10.88 -0.72 -9.40
CA ASP A 100 11.47 -1.94 -8.84
C ASP A 100 10.40 -2.75 -8.09
N TRP A 101 10.10 -3.92 -8.62
CA TRP A 101 9.16 -4.88 -8.07
C TRP A 101 9.83 -6.02 -7.30
N SER A 102 11.15 -5.99 -7.11
CA SER A 102 11.91 -7.10 -6.51
C SER A 102 11.85 -7.17 -4.97
N GLY A 103 11.50 -6.06 -4.33
CA GLY A 103 11.59 -5.90 -2.88
C GLY A 103 10.27 -5.84 -2.14
N ASN A 104 10.36 -5.68 -0.83
CA ASN A 104 9.25 -5.35 0.06
C ASN A 104 9.54 -4.05 0.80
N CYS A 105 8.51 -3.32 1.20
CA CYS A 105 8.61 -2.17 2.09
C CYS A 105 7.96 -2.51 3.43
N GLY A 106 8.79 -2.80 4.45
CA GLY A 106 8.31 -3.08 5.80
C GLY A 106 7.46 -1.94 6.38
N ASN A 107 7.86 -0.70 6.13
CA ASN A 107 7.12 0.48 6.59
C ASN A 107 5.69 0.53 6.00
N LEU A 108 5.53 0.40 4.68
CA LEU A 108 4.20 0.43 4.05
C LEU A 108 3.37 -0.82 4.39
N THR A 109 4.01 -1.94 4.73
CA THR A 109 3.31 -3.14 5.18
C THR A 109 2.39 -2.85 6.36
N ALA A 110 2.76 -1.92 7.26
CA ALA A 110 1.94 -1.53 8.40
C ALA A 110 0.56 -0.93 7.99
N ALA A 111 0.47 -0.33 6.80
CA ALA A 111 -0.78 0.25 6.29
C ALA A 111 -1.64 -0.75 5.48
N VAL A 112 -1.08 -1.91 5.09
CA VAL A 112 -1.76 -2.87 4.20
C VAL A 112 -3.03 -3.43 4.82
N GLY A 113 -2.97 -3.85 6.09
CA GLY A 113 -4.14 -4.42 6.78
C GLY A 113 -5.29 -3.42 6.91
N SER A 114 -4.97 -2.18 7.28
CA SER A 114 -5.95 -1.10 7.42
C SER A 114 -6.60 -0.75 6.08
N PHE A 115 -5.80 -0.64 5.01
CA PHE A 115 -6.33 -0.43 3.66
C PHE A 115 -7.26 -1.58 3.23
N ALA A 116 -6.83 -2.82 3.47
CA ALA A 116 -7.58 -4.00 3.06
C ALA A 116 -8.96 -4.07 3.72
N ILE A 117 -9.05 -3.78 5.02
CA ILE A 117 -10.32 -3.74 5.76
C ILE A 117 -11.20 -2.60 5.22
N ALA A 118 -10.65 -1.39 5.11
CA ALA A 118 -11.40 -0.20 4.67
C ALA A 118 -11.93 -0.31 3.23
N ASN A 119 -11.30 -1.10 2.38
CA ASN A 119 -11.70 -1.33 0.99
C ASN A 119 -12.42 -2.67 0.75
N GLY A 120 -12.84 -3.39 1.80
CA GLY A 120 -13.64 -4.61 1.68
C GLY A 120 -12.89 -5.81 1.09
N LEU A 121 -11.56 -5.81 1.16
CA LEU A 121 -10.73 -6.93 0.70
C LEU A 121 -10.68 -8.07 1.73
N VAL A 122 -10.96 -7.78 3.00
CA VAL A 122 -11.10 -8.75 4.07
C VAL A 122 -12.58 -9.15 4.19
N ASP A 123 -12.84 -10.44 4.38
CA ASP A 123 -14.21 -10.91 4.60
C ASP A 123 -14.81 -10.24 5.85
N ALA A 124 -16.00 -9.67 5.70
CA ALA A 124 -16.69 -8.98 6.78
C ALA A 124 -16.95 -9.90 8.00
N ALA A 125 -17.08 -11.21 7.80
CA ALA A 125 -17.23 -12.18 8.88
C ALA A 125 -15.99 -12.29 9.78
N ASN A 126 -14.81 -11.94 9.25
CA ASN A 126 -13.55 -11.99 9.98
C ASN A 126 -13.23 -10.67 10.73
N ILE A 127 -14.06 -9.63 10.55
CA ILE A 127 -13.86 -8.34 11.19
C ILE A 127 -14.67 -8.30 12.50
N PRO A 128 -14.02 -8.26 13.69
CA PRO A 128 -14.73 -8.18 14.96
C PRO A 128 -15.40 -6.82 15.14
N ASP A 129 -16.39 -6.74 16.01
CA ASP A 129 -17.00 -5.47 16.37
C ASP A 129 -15.99 -4.53 17.05
N ASN A 130 -15.20 -5.07 17.97
CA ASN A 130 -14.10 -4.36 18.62
C ASN A 130 -12.94 -5.32 18.90
N GLY A 131 -11.71 -4.81 18.99
CA GLY A 131 -10.52 -5.60 19.30
C GLY A 131 -9.55 -5.71 18.12
N ILE A 132 -8.95 -6.85 17.89
CA ILE A 132 -7.91 -7.03 16.87
C ILE A 132 -8.43 -7.89 15.72
N CYS A 133 -8.41 -7.34 14.51
CA CYS A 133 -8.57 -8.09 13.27
C CYS A 133 -7.20 -8.58 12.78
N LYS A 134 -7.06 -9.88 12.57
CA LYS A 134 -5.85 -10.47 11.98
C LYS A 134 -6.03 -10.54 10.47
N VAL A 135 -5.21 -9.80 9.73
CA VAL A 135 -5.20 -9.82 8.26
C VAL A 135 -3.99 -10.62 7.78
N ARG A 136 -4.23 -11.69 7.06
CA ARG A 136 -3.20 -12.55 6.46
C ARG A 136 -2.86 -12.04 5.07
N ILE A 137 -1.65 -11.57 4.90
CA ILE A 137 -1.16 -10.89 3.71
C ILE A 137 -0.20 -11.83 2.97
N TRP A 138 -0.47 -12.09 1.70
CA TRP A 138 0.49 -12.67 0.78
C TRP A 138 1.32 -11.57 0.12
N GLN A 139 2.57 -11.43 0.55
CA GLN A 139 3.48 -10.46 -0.05
C GLN A 139 4.06 -11.05 -1.34
N GLN A 140 3.57 -10.56 -2.48
CA GLN A 140 3.80 -11.17 -3.79
C GLN A 140 5.24 -11.05 -4.29
N ASN A 141 5.93 -9.92 -3.98
CA ASN A 141 7.29 -9.68 -4.48
C ASN A 141 8.30 -10.72 -3.96
N ILE A 142 8.16 -11.13 -2.69
CA ILE A 142 9.12 -12.04 -2.03
C ILE A 142 8.52 -13.41 -1.69
N GLY A 143 7.24 -13.65 -2.01
CA GLY A 143 6.56 -14.91 -1.74
C GLY A 143 6.50 -15.27 -0.26
N LYS A 144 6.14 -14.31 0.61
CA LYS A 144 6.10 -14.48 2.07
C LYS A 144 4.74 -14.13 2.65
N THR A 145 4.39 -14.84 3.72
CA THR A 145 3.20 -14.53 4.54
C THR A 145 3.55 -13.48 5.57
N ILE A 146 2.69 -12.48 5.69
CA ILE A 146 2.73 -11.46 6.73
C ILE A 146 1.38 -11.46 7.43
N VAL A 147 1.37 -11.34 8.75
CA VAL A 147 0.14 -11.21 9.54
C VAL A 147 0.11 -9.82 10.17
N ALA A 148 -0.85 -9.01 9.74
CA ALA A 148 -1.10 -7.72 10.34
C ALA A 148 -2.16 -7.84 11.44
N HIS A 149 -1.91 -7.23 12.60
CA HIS A 149 -2.84 -7.11 13.70
C HIS A 149 -3.41 -5.70 13.69
N VAL A 150 -4.67 -5.56 13.22
CA VAL A 150 -5.30 -4.27 13.00
C VAL A 150 -6.31 -3.99 14.11
N PRO A 151 -6.15 -2.92 14.91
CA PRO A 151 -7.15 -2.50 15.89
C PRO A 151 -8.46 -2.07 15.22
N ILE A 152 -9.57 -2.55 15.78
CA ILE A 152 -10.93 -2.33 15.27
C ILE A 152 -11.79 -1.71 16.37
N THR A 153 -12.58 -0.73 15.98
CA THR A 153 -13.64 -0.12 16.80
C THR A 153 -14.90 -0.01 15.94
N ASN A 154 -16.01 -0.55 16.43
CA ASN A 154 -17.29 -0.57 15.72
C ASN A 154 -17.18 -1.12 14.28
N ARG A 155 -16.47 -2.23 14.11
CA ARG A 155 -16.19 -2.91 12.83
C ARG A 155 -15.38 -2.09 11.83
N GLN A 156 -14.79 -0.98 12.25
CA GLN A 156 -13.94 -0.12 11.41
C GLN A 156 -12.52 -0.09 11.98
N VAL A 157 -11.56 0.20 11.10
CA VAL A 157 -10.17 0.42 11.52
C VAL A 157 -10.16 1.58 12.52
N GLN A 158 -9.54 1.35 13.66
CA GLN A 158 -9.37 2.37 14.70
C GLN A 158 -8.54 3.53 14.16
N GLU A 159 -9.01 4.77 14.36
CA GLU A 159 -8.34 5.97 13.84
C GLU A 159 -7.25 6.49 14.76
N THR A 160 -7.48 6.42 16.07
CA THR A 160 -6.58 6.95 17.09
C THR A 160 -6.21 5.88 18.10
N GLY A 161 -5.07 6.03 18.75
CA GLY A 161 -4.59 5.15 19.81
C GLY A 161 -3.84 5.93 20.88
N ASP A 162 -3.31 5.20 21.84
CA ASP A 162 -2.53 5.71 22.96
C ASP A 162 -1.03 5.37 22.86
N PHE A 163 -0.62 4.83 21.70
CA PHE A 163 0.77 4.45 21.47
C PHE A 163 1.63 5.70 21.19
N GLU A 164 2.55 5.99 22.09
CA GLU A 164 3.48 7.12 21.96
C GLU A 164 4.83 6.64 21.43
N LEU A 165 5.37 7.41 20.49
CA LEU A 165 6.72 7.22 19.93
C LEU A 165 7.53 8.48 20.15
N ASP A 166 8.76 8.34 20.64
CA ASP A 166 9.70 9.45 20.75
C ASP A 166 9.91 10.12 19.39
N GLY A 167 9.71 11.44 19.35
CA GLY A 167 9.85 12.25 18.15
C GLY A 167 8.63 12.29 17.21
N VAL A 168 7.50 11.67 17.60
CA VAL A 168 6.21 11.79 16.91
C VAL A 168 5.28 12.69 17.70
N THR A 169 4.66 13.66 17.04
CA THR A 169 3.86 14.72 17.70
C THR A 169 2.51 14.21 18.21
N PHE A 170 1.98 13.15 17.61
CA PHE A 170 0.65 12.61 17.94
C PHE A 170 0.74 11.16 18.33
N ALA A 171 -0.09 10.75 19.28
CA ALA A 171 -0.27 9.34 19.61
C ALA A 171 -0.76 8.55 18.38
N GLU A 172 -0.18 7.40 18.15
CA GLU A 172 -0.50 6.52 17.04
C GLU A 172 -1.37 5.34 17.49
N ILE A 173 -2.04 4.67 16.54
CA ILE A 173 -2.82 3.45 16.80
C ILE A 173 -1.94 2.33 17.35
N GLY A 174 -0.64 2.46 17.18
CA GLY A 174 0.34 1.42 17.40
C GLY A 174 0.87 0.85 16.08
N ARG A 175 1.95 0.11 16.15
CA ARG A 175 2.52 -0.55 14.97
C ARG A 175 1.80 -1.87 14.74
N ALA A 176 1.42 -2.15 13.49
CA ALA A 176 1.08 -3.50 13.10
C ALA A 176 2.30 -4.40 13.37
N HIS A 177 2.16 -5.37 14.26
CA HIS A 177 3.19 -6.38 14.46
C HIS A 177 3.18 -7.31 13.26
N VAL A 178 4.21 -7.19 12.44
CA VAL A 178 4.42 -8.06 11.29
C VAL A 178 5.24 -9.27 11.75
N TRP A 179 4.59 -10.42 11.84
CA TRP A 179 5.29 -11.68 12.02
C TRP A 179 5.61 -12.27 10.65
N THR A 180 6.90 -12.28 10.29
CA THR A 180 7.38 -13.18 9.25
C THR A 180 8.04 -14.37 9.92
N PRO A 181 7.83 -15.60 9.44
CA PRO A 181 8.41 -16.79 10.07
C PRO A 181 9.95 -16.83 10.09
N VAL A 182 10.64 -15.89 9.45
CA VAL A 182 12.10 -15.97 9.22
C VAL A 182 12.88 -14.70 9.57
N THR A 183 12.23 -13.53 9.78
CA THR A 183 12.98 -12.31 10.14
C THR A 183 12.13 -11.41 11.01
N GLN A 184 12.60 -11.18 12.22
CA GLN A 184 12.04 -10.23 13.16
C GLN A 184 12.53 -8.83 12.74
N TRP A 185 11.63 -8.02 12.16
CA TRP A 185 11.92 -6.61 11.94
C TRP A 185 11.25 -5.81 13.04
N TYR A 186 12.06 -5.17 13.86
CA TYR A 186 11.61 -4.10 14.75
C TYR A 186 11.48 -2.84 13.89
N LEU A 187 10.27 -2.34 13.72
CA LEU A 187 10.00 -1.03 13.12
C LEU A 187 9.71 -0.04 14.23
#